data_b13487bbf08f2c6f14318758327838a8
#
_entry.id   b13487bbf08f2c6f14318758327838a8
#
_cell.length_a   1.000
_cell.length_b   1.000
_cell.length_c   1.000
_cell.angle_alpha   90.00
_cell.angle_beta   90.00
_cell.angle_gamma   90.00
#
_symmetry.space_group_name_H-M   'P 1'
#
loop_
_entity.id
_entity.type
_entity.pdbx_description
1 polymer ?
#
loop_
_entity_poly.entity_id
_entity_poly.type
_entity_poly.pdbx_seq_one_letter_code
_entity_poly.pdbx_strand_id
1 'polypeptide(L)'
;LDFTNPEAFAFWHDQVTEKLLQNGIDATWNDNNEFDIQDPTAVAVGFGGKAAPAAHIRPALTYLMVLSSYQAQMKMRPAERPFLSTRSAGIGLRRLAQTWSGDNYTSFHDLRYCHYVGMTLSLSGFYFYGHDLGGFSGEMPSKELLLRWIQHGVFEPRFTIHSWNADGSATMPWSYPEVMDSVHALFDQRKALLPYYYSTAYRSVQEELPLQAPLCLYYDDRQIHPDDPAFLLGRDLLAACVLDQGIEDIEVYLPSGEIWYKDDRCY
;
A
#
# COMPACT_ATOMS: atom_id res chain seq x y z
N LEU A 1 11.74 -21.48 -1.80
CA LEU A 1 12.76 -21.33 -2.85
C LEU A 1 13.90 -20.46 -2.35
N ASP A 2 15.12 -20.87 -2.67
CA ASP A 2 16.31 -20.06 -2.46
C ASP A 2 16.60 -19.23 -3.70
N PHE A 3 16.19 -17.98 -3.69
CA PHE A 3 16.37 -17.08 -4.84
C PHE A 3 17.81 -16.64 -5.08
N THR A 4 18.76 -16.96 -4.19
CA THR A 4 20.20 -16.79 -4.47
C THR A 4 20.74 -17.87 -5.38
N ASN A 5 20.01 -18.99 -5.54
CA ASN A 5 20.29 -20.01 -6.54
C ASN A 5 19.74 -19.55 -7.89
N PRO A 6 20.59 -19.40 -8.94
CA PRO A 6 20.15 -18.99 -10.26
C PRO A 6 19.06 -19.88 -10.89
N GLU A 7 19.09 -21.19 -10.61
CA GLU A 7 18.07 -22.11 -11.12
C GLU A 7 16.70 -21.86 -10.47
N ALA A 8 16.67 -21.60 -9.17
CA ALA A 8 15.43 -21.27 -8.45
C ALA A 8 14.87 -19.92 -8.88
N PHE A 9 15.74 -18.95 -9.13
CA PHE A 9 15.37 -17.65 -9.69
C PHE A 9 14.76 -17.78 -11.09
N ALA A 10 15.40 -18.56 -11.98
CA ALA A 10 14.90 -18.82 -13.31
C ALA A 10 13.58 -19.62 -13.29
N PHE A 11 13.49 -20.63 -12.43
CA PHE A 11 12.25 -21.39 -12.25
C PHE A 11 11.07 -20.48 -11.90
N TRP A 12 11.24 -19.57 -10.94
CA TRP A 12 10.17 -18.64 -10.57
C TRP A 12 9.78 -17.72 -11.73
N HIS A 13 10.78 -17.15 -12.41
CA HIS A 13 10.57 -16.33 -13.60
C HIS A 13 9.72 -17.07 -14.66
N ASP A 14 10.06 -18.33 -14.94
CA ASP A 14 9.37 -19.13 -15.95
C ASP A 14 7.95 -19.50 -15.49
N GLN A 15 7.76 -19.83 -14.20
CA GLN A 15 6.41 -20.08 -13.66
C GLN A 15 5.52 -18.83 -13.73
N VAL A 16 6.03 -17.66 -13.39
CA VAL A 16 5.29 -16.39 -13.55
C VAL A 16 4.93 -16.17 -15.02
N THR A 17 5.86 -16.39 -15.92
CA THR A 17 5.63 -16.25 -17.36
C THR A 17 4.56 -17.22 -17.87
N GLU A 18 4.74 -18.51 -17.62
CA GLU A 18 3.90 -19.59 -18.19
C GLU A 18 2.52 -19.67 -17.54
N LYS A 19 2.44 -19.49 -16.20
CA LYS A 19 1.19 -19.71 -15.45
C LYS A 19 0.34 -18.45 -15.32
N LEU A 20 0.94 -17.27 -15.39
CA LEU A 20 0.24 -16.01 -15.21
C LEU A 20 0.23 -15.17 -16.51
N LEU A 21 1.39 -14.72 -16.96
CA LEU A 21 1.46 -13.72 -18.03
C LEU A 21 0.96 -14.23 -19.38
N GLN A 22 1.28 -15.48 -19.75
CA GLN A 22 0.78 -16.11 -20.98
C GLN A 22 -0.73 -16.38 -20.94
N ASN A 23 -1.32 -16.44 -19.74
CA ASN A 23 -2.75 -16.63 -19.57
C ASN A 23 -3.53 -15.30 -19.42
N GLY A 24 -2.90 -14.17 -19.76
CA GLY A 24 -3.59 -12.86 -19.78
C GLY A 24 -3.59 -12.11 -18.45
N ILE A 25 -2.82 -12.54 -17.47
CA ILE A 25 -2.61 -11.78 -16.23
C ILE A 25 -1.62 -10.65 -16.50
N ASP A 26 -1.99 -9.42 -16.21
CA ASP A 26 -1.16 -8.24 -16.49
C ASP A 26 -0.32 -7.77 -15.30
N ALA A 27 -0.70 -8.16 -14.08
CA ALA A 27 -0.05 -7.80 -12.83
C ALA A 27 0.31 -9.04 -12.02
N THR A 28 1.32 -8.93 -11.16
CA THR A 28 1.69 -10.04 -10.27
C THR A 28 1.65 -9.63 -8.80
N TRP A 29 1.31 -10.59 -7.96
CA TRP A 29 1.22 -10.45 -6.51
C TRP A 29 2.24 -11.36 -5.85
N ASN A 30 3.21 -10.77 -5.17
CA ASN A 30 4.25 -11.48 -4.44
C ASN A 30 3.88 -11.51 -2.96
N ASP A 31 3.19 -12.57 -2.57
CA ASP A 31 2.73 -12.79 -1.21
C ASP A 31 3.61 -13.78 -0.46
N ASN A 32 3.51 -13.84 0.87
CA ASN A 32 4.26 -14.75 1.75
C ASN A 32 5.78 -14.69 1.49
N ASN A 33 6.30 -13.52 1.20
CA ASN A 33 7.70 -13.32 0.83
C ASN A 33 8.56 -12.67 1.93
N GLU A 34 8.14 -12.81 3.18
CA GLU A 34 8.93 -12.49 4.37
C GLU A 34 10.08 -13.47 4.58
N PHE A 35 9.97 -14.65 3.97
CA PHE A 35 10.91 -15.76 4.19
C PHE A 35 11.08 -16.06 5.67
N ASP A 36 9.95 -16.27 6.36
CA ASP A 36 9.98 -16.70 7.76
C ASP A 36 10.45 -18.14 7.85
N ILE A 37 11.75 -18.28 8.05
CA ILE A 37 12.45 -19.57 8.00
C ILE A 37 12.47 -20.14 9.41
N GLN A 38 11.71 -21.21 9.61
CA GLN A 38 11.56 -21.89 10.90
C GLN A 38 12.82 -22.66 11.29
N ASP A 39 13.57 -23.18 10.32
CA ASP A 39 14.81 -23.90 10.57
C ASP A 39 15.99 -22.92 10.70
N PRO A 40 16.56 -22.73 11.90
CA PRO A 40 17.69 -21.82 12.10
C PRO A 40 18.97 -22.30 11.42
N THR A 41 19.04 -23.57 11.01
CA THR A 41 20.20 -24.16 10.35
C THR A 41 20.12 -24.08 8.84
N ALA A 42 19.00 -23.59 8.28
CA ALA A 42 18.82 -23.46 6.85
C ALA A 42 19.89 -22.56 6.23
N VAL A 43 20.50 -23.05 5.18
CA VAL A 43 21.58 -22.37 4.45
C VAL A 43 21.15 -22.15 2.99
N ALA A 44 21.32 -20.93 2.51
CA ALA A 44 21.15 -20.59 1.11
C ALA A 44 22.48 -20.73 0.35
N VAL A 45 22.39 -20.93 -0.96
CA VAL A 45 23.57 -20.97 -1.85
C VAL A 45 24.41 -19.68 -1.71
N GLY A 46 23.73 -18.55 -1.53
CA GLY A 46 24.35 -17.25 -1.36
C GLY A 46 24.88 -16.63 -2.65
N PHE A 47 25.36 -15.41 -2.52
CA PHE A 47 25.86 -14.64 -3.66
C PHE A 47 27.27 -15.14 -4.06
N GLY A 48 27.44 -15.40 -5.37
CA GLY A 48 28.70 -15.91 -5.91
C GLY A 48 29.08 -17.30 -5.35
N GLY A 49 28.10 -18.10 -4.97
CA GLY A 49 28.29 -19.44 -4.41
C GLY A 49 28.82 -19.46 -2.97
N LYS A 50 28.82 -18.33 -2.28
CA LYS A 50 29.18 -18.22 -0.86
C LYS A 50 27.95 -18.51 0.00
N ALA A 51 27.87 -19.73 0.54
CA ALA A 51 26.79 -20.12 1.41
C ALA A 51 26.60 -19.15 2.58
N ALA A 52 25.34 -18.83 2.88
CA ALA A 52 24.98 -17.94 3.97
C ALA A 52 23.78 -18.50 4.75
N PRO A 53 23.69 -18.28 6.08
CA PRO A 53 22.48 -18.59 6.82
C PRO A 53 21.28 -17.90 6.20
N ALA A 54 20.25 -18.64 5.84
CA ALA A 54 19.08 -18.10 5.14
C ALA A 54 18.39 -16.98 5.94
N ALA A 55 18.37 -17.10 7.28
CA ALA A 55 17.82 -16.07 8.16
C ALA A 55 18.52 -14.70 8.02
N HIS A 56 19.80 -14.67 7.68
CA HIS A 56 20.59 -13.43 7.55
C HIS A 56 20.34 -12.73 6.21
N ILE A 57 19.84 -13.45 5.21
CA ILE A 57 19.65 -12.91 3.85
C ILE A 57 18.18 -12.78 3.44
N ARG A 58 17.24 -12.91 4.39
CA ARG A 58 15.78 -12.77 4.12
C ARG A 58 15.44 -11.55 3.25
N PRO A 59 15.91 -10.33 3.55
CA PRO A 59 15.61 -9.18 2.71
C PRO A 59 16.11 -9.32 1.26
N ALA A 60 17.22 -10.04 1.06
CA ALA A 60 17.73 -10.32 -0.27
C ALA A 60 16.87 -11.36 -1.01
N LEU A 61 16.36 -12.37 -0.31
CA LEU A 61 15.43 -13.36 -0.88
C LEU A 61 14.12 -12.68 -1.34
N THR A 62 13.56 -11.80 -0.49
CA THR A 62 12.42 -10.96 -0.84
C THR A 62 12.67 -10.12 -2.10
N TYR A 63 13.80 -9.43 -2.14
CA TYR A 63 14.20 -8.61 -3.28
C TYR A 63 14.32 -9.45 -4.56
N LEU A 64 14.98 -10.58 -4.50
CA LEU A 64 15.22 -11.45 -5.66
C LEU A 64 13.93 -12.10 -6.18
N MET A 65 13.00 -12.46 -5.31
CA MET A 65 11.68 -12.94 -5.73
C MET A 65 10.93 -11.88 -6.52
N VAL A 66 10.88 -10.65 -6.01
CA VAL A 66 10.24 -9.53 -6.69
C VAL A 66 10.95 -9.19 -8.00
N LEU A 67 12.28 -9.19 -8.00
CA LEU A 67 13.09 -8.93 -9.21
C LEU A 67 12.82 -9.99 -10.28
N SER A 68 12.69 -11.26 -9.93
CA SER A 68 12.39 -12.35 -10.86
C SER A 68 11.01 -12.12 -11.50
N SER A 69 9.99 -11.79 -10.71
CA SER A 69 8.65 -11.45 -11.22
C SER A 69 8.66 -10.21 -12.10
N TYR A 70 9.42 -9.19 -11.73
CA TYR A 70 9.60 -7.96 -12.50
C TYR A 70 10.25 -8.22 -13.86
N GLN A 71 11.32 -9.02 -13.88
CA GLN A 71 12.01 -9.39 -15.13
C GLN A 71 11.13 -10.24 -16.05
N ALA A 72 10.27 -11.10 -15.50
CA ALA A 72 9.30 -11.87 -16.28
C ALA A 72 8.32 -10.94 -17.02
N GLN A 73 7.77 -9.92 -16.33
CA GLN A 73 6.90 -8.93 -16.96
C GLN A 73 7.62 -8.10 -18.02
N MET A 74 8.81 -7.60 -17.71
CA MET A 74 9.62 -6.81 -18.67
C MET A 74 9.96 -7.60 -19.93
N LYS A 75 10.28 -8.88 -19.78
CA LYS A 75 10.58 -9.77 -20.92
C LYS A 75 9.36 -10.07 -21.78
N MET A 76 8.22 -10.28 -21.12
CA MET A 76 6.96 -10.62 -21.81
C MET A 76 6.36 -9.40 -22.51
N ARG A 77 6.48 -8.20 -21.90
CA ARG A 77 5.89 -6.94 -22.38
C ARG A 77 6.89 -5.79 -22.30
N PRO A 78 7.90 -5.76 -23.18
CA PRO A 78 9.00 -4.80 -23.07
C PRO A 78 8.59 -3.32 -23.30
N ALA A 79 7.42 -3.09 -23.92
CA ALA A 79 6.88 -1.75 -24.16
C ALA A 79 5.95 -1.26 -23.02
N GLU A 80 5.64 -2.11 -22.06
CA GLU A 80 4.73 -1.82 -20.96
C GLU A 80 5.49 -1.67 -19.65
N ARG A 81 4.93 -0.86 -18.75
CA ARG A 81 5.47 -0.71 -17.40
C ARG A 81 4.99 -1.87 -16.53
N PRO A 82 5.90 -2.65 -15.90
CA PRO A 82 5.50 -3.71 -15.00
C PRO A 82 4.66 -3.20 -13.84
N PHE A 83 3.70 -3.99 -13.40
CA PHE A 83 2.89 -3.73 -12.22
C PHE A 83 2.94 -4.91 -11.26
N LEU A 84 3.56 -4.69 -10.10
CA LEU A 84 3.73 -5.69 -9.06
C LEU A 84 3.25 -5.16 -7.71
N SER A 85 2.67 -6.05 -6.92
CA SER A 85 2.44 -5.85 -5.49
C SER A 85 3.27 -6.85 -4.70
N THR A 86 3.86 -6.42 -3.59
CA THR A 86 4.68 -7.28 -2.73
C THR A 86 4.35 -7.01 -1.26
N ARG A 87 4.10 -8.07 -0.46
CA ARG A 87 3.77 -7.89 0.96
C ARG A 87 5.00 -7.47 1.74
N SER A 88 6.04 -8.26 1.72
CA SER A 88 7.31 -7.83 2.30
C SER A 88 8.04 -6.91 1.34
N ALA A 89 8.47 -5.76 1.86
CA ALA A 89 9.16 -4.75 1.07
C ALA A 89 10.25 -4.06 1.90
N GLY A 90 11.31 -3.70 1.21
CA GLY A 90 12.36 -2.85 1.72
C GLY A 90 12.63 -1.71 0.76
N ILE A 91 13.39 -0.70 1.17
CA ILE A 91 13.61 0.52 0.38
C ILE A 91 14.12 0.24 -1.04
N GLY A 92 14.88 -0.83 -1.25
CA GLY A 92 15.36 -1.26 -2.58
C GLY A 92 14.24 -1.67 -3.53
N LEU A 93 13.06 -2.07 -3.02
CA LEU A 93 11.94 -2.56 -3.81
C LEU A 93 11.02 -1.44 -4.34
N ARG A 94 11.11 -0.22 -3.81
CA ARG A 94 10.25 0.91 -4.21
C ARG A 94 10.24 1.19 -5.73
N ARG A 95 11.28 0.78 -6.44
CA ARG A 95 11.40 0.94 -7.89
C ARG A 95 10.80 -0.21 -8.70
N LEU A 96 10.50 -1.33 -8.05
CA LEU A 96 10.04 -2.55 -8.70
C LEU A 96 8.57 -2.83 -8.43
N ALA A 97 8.07 -2.48 -7.23
CA ALA A 97 6.74 -2.88 -6.78
C ALA A 97 6.13 -1.83 -5.85
N GLN A 98 4.81 -1.83 -5.76
CA GLN A 98 4.08 -1.26 -4.64
C GLN A 98 3.99 -2.28 -3.49
N THR A 99 3.60 -1.82 -2.30
CA THR A 99 3.41 -2.68 -1.13
C THR A 99 2.04 -2.47 -0.48
N TRP A 100 1.70 -3.34 0.46
CA TRP A 100 0.58 -3.16 1.38
C TRP A 100 0.99 -3.63 2.78
N SER A 101 0.15 -3.33 3.77
CA SER A 101 0.46 -3.59 5.17
C SER A 101 0.24 -5.05 5.62
N GLY A 102 -0.13 -5.94 4.71
CA GLY A 102 -0.41 -7.35 5.04
C GLY A 102 -1.80 -7.56 5.62
N ASP A 103 -1.93 -8.55 6.48
CA ASP A 103 -3.19 -9.11 6.96
C ASP A 103 -3.75 -8.33 8.18
N ASN A 104 -4.02 -7.05 8.01
CA ASN A 104 -4.56 -6.21 9.08
C ASN A 104 -5.91 -6.73 9.58
N TYR A 105 -6.18 -6.54 10.87
CA TYR A 105 -7.46 -6.92 11.46
C TYR A 105 -8.58 -5.93 11.10
N THR A 106 -9.81 -6.44 11.09
CA THR A 106 -11.05 -5.67 10.91
C THR A 106 -11.36 -4.88 12.18
N SER A 107 -10.58 -3.85 12.46
CA SER A 107 -10.70 -3.04 13.68
C SER A 107 -10.37 -1.56 13.44
N PHE A 108 -10.93 -0.65 14.24
CA PHE A 108 -10.55 0.77 14.24
C PHE A 108 -9.10 0.98 14.70
N HIS A 109 -8.60 0.08 15.56
CA HIS A 109 -7.17 0.09 15.92
C HIS A 109 -6.29 -0.09 14.68
N ASP A 110 -6.62 -1.06 13.81
CA ASP A 110 -5.83 -1.34 12.62
C ASP A 110 -6.03 -0.27 11.54
N LEU A 111 -7.22 0.33 11.42
CA LEU A 111 -7.42 1.50 10.56
C LEU A 111 -6.46 2.64 10.96
N ARG A 112 -6.39 2.96 12.25
CA ARG A 112 -5.47 3.96 12.78
C ARG A 112 -4.00 3.55 12.57
N TYR A 113 -3.66 2.30 12.86
CA TYR A 113 -2.33 1.75 12.64
C TYR A 113 -1.91 1.87 11.16
N CYS A 114 -2.78 1.51 10.23
CA CYS A 114 -2.54 1.62 8.79
C CYS A 114 -2.27 3.06 8.36
N HIS A 115 -3.02 4.03 8.90
CA HIS A 115 -2.75 5.43 8.63
C HIS A 115 -1.30 5.81 8.98
N TYR A 116 -0.84 5.48 10.18
CA TYR A 116 0.54 5.82 10.62
C TYR A 116 1.61 5.03 9.88
N VAL A 117 1.35 3.76 9.58
CA VAL A 117 2.26 2.95 8.75
C VAL A 117 2.41 3.58 7.37
N GLY A 118 1.31 4.03 6.75
CA GLY A 118 1.32 4.72 5.48
C GLY A 118 2.17 6.00 5.51
N MET A 119 1.98 6.85 6.53
CA MET A 119 2.79 8.07 6.70
C MET A 119 4.27 7.73 6.90
N THR A 120 4.58 6.67 7.67
CA THR A 120 5.95 6.20 7.91
C THR A 120 6.60 5.67 6.63
N LEU A 121 5.87 4.91 5.82
CA LEU A 121 6.34 4.44 4.52
C LEU A 121 6.66 5.61 3.59
N SER A 122 5.80 6.61 3.56
CA SER A 122 6.00 7.84 2.79
C SER A 122 7.30 8.55 3.17
N LEU A 123 7.51 8.78 4.47
CA LEU A 123 8.74 9.40 4.99
C LEU A 123 9.98 8.54 4.75
N SER A 124 9.81 7.21 4.64
CA SER A 124 10.88 6.26 4.33
C SER A 124 11.16 6.15 2.83
N GLY A 125 10.49 6.93 1.98
CA GLY A 125 10.67 6.93 0.53
C GLY A 125 9.92 5.82 -0.20
N PHE A 126 8.96 5.16 0.45
CA PHE A 126 8.10 4.18 -0.18
C PHE A 126 6.74 4.84 -0.50
N TYR A 127 6.60 5.36 -1.72
CA TYR A 127 5.49 6.25 -2.08
C TYR A 127 4.23 5.53 -2.59
N PHE A 128 4.37 4.29 -3.05
CA PHE A 128 3.26 3.51 -3.61
C PHE A 128 2.92 2.36 -2.67
N TYR A 129 1.96 2.60 -1.82
CA TYR A 129 1.47 1.65 -0.83
C TYR A 129 -0.05 1.78 -0.66
N GLY A 130 -0.61 0.91 0.14
CA GLY A 130 -1.99 0.98 0.63
C GLY A 130 -2.27 -0.14 1.60
N HIS A 131 -3.52 -0.33 1.89
CA HIS A 131 -3.99 -1.30 2.86
C HIS A 131 -5.15 -2.08 2.29
N ASP A 132 -5.53 -3.19 2.91
CA ASP A 132 -6.75 -3.89 2.56
C ASP A 132 -7.92 -3.19 3.26
N LEU A 133 -8.72 -2.47 2.46
CA LEU A 133 -9.78 -1.60 2.97
C LEU A 133 -10.89 -2.42 3.62
N GLY A 134 -11.19 -2.10 4.86
CA GLY A 134 -12.09 -2.86 5.71
C GLY A 134 -11.37 -3.82 6.67
N GLY A 135 -10.08 -4.06 6.45
CA GLY A 135 -9.28 -5.08 7.11
C GLY A 135 -9.32 -6.40 6.36
N PHE A 136 -8.25 -7.18 6.46
CA PHE A 136 -8.11 -8.48 5.79
C PHE A 136 -8.66 -9.61 6.65
N SER A 137 -8.31 -9.67 7.93
CA SER A 137 -8.59 -10.80 8.82
C SER A 137 -9.46 -10.39 10.01
N GLY A 138 -10.10 -11.38 10.64
CA GLY A 138 -11.02 -11.17 11.78
C GLY A 138 -12.46 -11.29 11.38
N GLU A 139 -13.36 -10.77 12.20
CA GLU A 139 -14.79 -10.74 11.89
C GLU A 139 -15.05 -9.79 10.71
N MET A 140 -16.19 -9.98 10.04
CA MET A 140 -16.60 -9.03 9.01
C MET A 140 -16.66 -7.61 9.62
N PRO A 141 -16.04 -6.59 8.98
CA PRO A 141 -16.00 -5.25 9.55
C PRO A 141 -17.42 -4.70 9.75
N SER A 142 -17.63 -3.93 10.81
CA SER A 142 -18.90 -3.21 10.94
C SER A 142 -19.09 -2.26 9.75
N LYS A 143 -20.34 -1.92 9.48
CA LYS A 143 -20.73 -0.95 8.46
C LYS A 143 -19.95 0.38 8.57
N GLU A 144 -19.83 0.90 9.79
CA GLU A 144 -19.09 2.12 10.06
C GLU A 144 -17.59 1.96 9.73
N LEU A 145 -16.97 0.89 10.21
CA LEU A 145 -15.56 0.60 9.96
C LEU A 145 -15.26 0.49 8.47
N LEU A 146 -16.10 -0.23 7.71
CA LEU A 146 -15.93 -0.36 6.26
C LEU A 146 -15.97 1.02 5.58
N LEU A 147 -16.97 1.85 5.92
CA LEU A 147 -17.07 3.20 5.37
C LEU A 147 -15.87 4.07 5.73
N ARG A 148 -15.42 4.07 6.98
CA ARG A 148 -14.27 4.86 7.41
C ARG A 148 -13.00 4.42 6.69
N TRP A 149 -12.83 3.12 6.49
CA TRP A 149 -11.69 2.61 5.74
C TRP A 149 -11.74 2.97 4.25
N ILE A 150 -12.90 2.91 3.62
CA ILE A 150 -13.08 3.36 2.24
C ILE A 150 -12.80 4.87 2.13
N GLN A 151 -13.31 5.69 3.09
CA GLN A 151 -13.03 7.13 3.15
C GLN A 151 -11.53 7.41 3.21
N HIS A 152 -10.79 6.70 4.07
CA HIS A 152 -9.34 6.81 4.15
C HIS A 152 -8.68 6.38 2.84
N GLY A 153 -9.08 5.23 2.31
CA GLY A 153 -8.53 4.64 1.09
C GLY A 153 -8.69 5.49 -0.16
N VAL A 154 -9.73 6.36 -0.22
CA VAL A 154 -9.89 7.31 -1.34
C VAL A 154 -8.61 8.13 -1.56
N PHE A 155 -7.86 8.40 -0.51
CA PHE A 155 -6.64 9.19 -0.55
C PHE A 155 -5.35 8.35 -0.55
N GLU A 156 -5.44 7.02 -0.51
CA GLU A 156 -4.27 6.14 -0.58
C GLU A 156 -3.82 5.88 -2.02
N PRO A 157 -2.52 5.66 -2.28
CA PRO A 157 -2.04 5.27 -3.60
C PRO A 157 -2.70 3.98 -4.12
N ARG A 158 -2.78 2.93 -3.29
CA ARG A 158 -3.47 1.68 -3.60
C ARG A 158 -4.86 1.70 -2.96
N PHE A 159 -5.91 1.54 -3.77
CA PHE A 159 -7.30 1.49 -3.36
C PHE A 159 -7.86 0.08 -3.65
N THR A 160 -7.89 -0.77 -2.65
CA THR A 160 -8.27 -2.19 -2.83
C THR A 160 -9.04 -2.70 -1.61
N ILE A 161 -10.18 -3.33 -1.84
CA ILE A 161 -10.88 -4.14 -0.84
C ILE A 161 -10.43 -5.58 -1.05
N HIS A 162 -9.88 -6.20 -0.02
CA HIS A 162 -9.40 -7.56 -0.02
C HIS A 162 -9.51 -8.13 1.39
N SER A 163 -10.09 -9.31 1.55
CA SER A 163 -10.35 -9.88 2.88
C SER A 163 -10.46 -11.39 2.86
N TRP A 164 -10.22 -11.98 4.02
CA TRP A 164 -10.54 -13.33 4.38
C TRP A 164 -11.09 -13.31 5.81
N ASN A 165 -12.41 -13.18 5.93
CA ASN A 165 -13.07 -13.07 7.23
C ASN A 165 -13.04 -14.40 7.99
N ALA A 166 -13.15 -14.34 9.31
CA ALA A 166 -13.06 -15.51 10.20
C ALA A 166 -14.14 -16.57 9.92
N ASP A 167 -15.31 -16.17 9.40
CA ASP A 167 -16.41 -17.05 8.99
C ASP A 167 -16.26 -17.62 7.56
N GLY A 168 -15.15 -17.30 6.88
CA GLY A 168 -14.91 -17.70 5.49
C GLY A 168 -15.62 -16.82 4.44
N SER A 169 -16.33 -15.78 4.87
CA SER A 169 -16.88 -14.78 3.94
C SER A 169 -15.80 -13.81 3.44
N ALA A 170 -16.19 -12.94 2.51
CA ALA A 170 -15.35 -11.84 2.04
C ALA A 170 -16.10 -10.51 2.15
N THR A 171 -15.38 -9.48 2.57
CA THR A 171 -15.89 -8.12 2.61
C THR A 171 -15.95 -7.57 1.19
N MET A 172 -17.08 -7.02 0.81
CA MET A 172 -17.33 -6.45 -0.51
C MET A 172 -17.81 -5.00 -0.38
N PRO A 173 -17.63 -4.16 -1.41
CA PRO A 173 -18.18 -2.79 -1.40
C PRO A 173 -19.69 -2.75 -1.10
N TRP A 174 -20.40 -3.78 -1.48
CA TRP A 174 -21.85 -3.92 -1.32
C TRP A 174 -22.30 -4.77 -0.13
N SER A 175 -21.42 -5.05 0.82
CA SER A 175 -21.73 -5.83 2.01
C SER A 175 -22.85 -5.23 2.86
N TYR A 176 -23.06 -3.93 2.78
CA TYR A 176 -24.07 -3.19 3.54
C TYR A 176 -24.92 -2.32 2.59
N PRO A 177 -26.08 -2.84 2.15
CA PRO A 177 -26.95 -2.13 1.20
C PRO A 177 -27.37 -0.72 1.64
N GLU A 178 -27.52 -0.52 2.95
CA GLU A 178 -27.96 0.75 3.52
C GLU A 178 -26.92 1.89 3.44
N VAL A 179 -25.69 1.61 3.09
CA VAL A 179 -24.63 2.62 2.89
C VAL A 179 -24.10 2.69 1.46
N MET A 180 -24.76 2.01 0.53
CA MET A 180 -24.31 1.96 -0.87
C MET A 180 -24.20 3.32 -1.53
N ASP A 181 -25.09 4.26 -1.22
CA ASP A 181 -25.02 5.61 -1.77
C ASP A 181 -23.72 6.31 -1.34
N SER A 182 -23.32 6.13 -0.08
CA SER A 182 -22.05 6.65 0.44
C SER A 182 -20.84 5.97 -0.20
N VAL A 183 -20.91 4.66 -0.40
CA VAL A 183 -19.83 3.91 -1.09
C VAL A 183 -19.70 4.37 -2.54
N HIS A 184 -20.81 4.55 -3.26
CA HIS A 184 -20.79 5.07 -4.64
C HIS A 184 -20.18 6.48 -4.69
N ALA A 185 -20.59 7.38 -3.80
CA ALA A 185 -20.03 8.74 -3.74
C ALA A 185 -18.51 8.72 -3.50
N LEU A 186 -18.01 7.84 -2.62
CA LEU A 186 -16.58 7.70 -2.36
C LEU A 186 -15.82 7.14 -3.58
N PHE A 187 -16.39 6.20 -4.30
CA PHE A 187 -15.81 5.67 -5.52
C PHE A 187 -15.79 6.72 -6.65
N ASP A 188 -16.82 7.53 -6.76
CA ASP A 188 -16.86 8.63 -7.72
C ASP A 188 -15.87 9.73 -7.36
N GLN A 189 -15.71 10.03 -6.06
CA GLN A 189 -14.63 10.91 -5.57
C GLN A 189 -13.26 10.37 -5.95
N ARG A 190 -13.00 9.06 -5.73
CA ARG A 190 -11.75 8.42 -6.15
C ARG A 190 -11.50 8.55 -7.64
N LYS A 191 -12.53 8.31 -8.47
CA LYS A 191 -12.43 8.47 -9.93
C LYS A 191 -12.11 9.91 -10.33
N ALA A 192 -12.77 10.89 -9.70
CA ALA A 192 -12.51 12.30 -9.96
C ALA A 192 -11.09 12.73 -9.60
N LEU A 193 -10.47 12.08 -8.60
CA LEU A 193 -9.10 12.33 -8.19
C LEU A 193 -8.05 11.66 -9.10
N LEU A 194 -8.40 10.72 -9.99
CA LEU A 194 -7.41 9.98 -10.78
C LEU A 194 -6.45 10.88 -11.60
N PRO A 195 -6.89 11.96 -12.26
CA PRO A 195 -5.95 12.86 -12.96
C PRO A 195 -4.96 13.53 -12.01
N TYR A 196 -5.43 13.92 -10.82
CA TYR A 196 -4.58 14.50 -9.78
C TYR A 196 -3.58 13.45 -9.24
N TYR A 197 -4.04 12.22 -8.98
CA TYR A 197 -3.18 11.10 -8.59
C TYR A 197 -2.08 10.85 -9.60
N TYR A 198 -2.41 10.79 -10.88
CA TYR A 198 -1.43 10.54 -11.92
C TYR A 198 -0.37 11.64 -11.99
N SER A 199 -0.81 12.89 -11.92
CA SER A 199 0.10 14.05 -11.92
C SER A 199 1.00 14.07 -10.68
N THR A 200 0.42 13.78 -9.52
CA THR A 200 1.17 13.71 -8.25
C THR A 200 2.14 12.54 -8.24
N ALA A 201 1.73 11.36 -8.74
CA ALA A 201 2.61 10.20 -8.87
C ALA A 201 3.80 10.48 -9.82
N TYR A 202 3.56 11.19 -10.92
CA TYR A 202 4.62 11.63 -11.82
C TYR A 202 5.62 12.57 -11.10
N ARG A 203 5.11 13.58 -10.38
CA ARG A 203 5.95 14.48 -9.57
C ARG A 203 6.72 13.73 -8.50
N SER A 204 6.09 12.79 -7.77
CA SER A 204 6.73 11.97 -6.74
C SER A 204 7.96 11.22 -7.26
N VAL A 205 7.88 10.70 -8.48
CA VAL A 205 9.02 10.02 -9.12
C VAL A 205 10.11 10.99 -9.55
N GLN A 206 9.75 12.19 -10.04
CA GLN A 206 10.71 13.17 -10.54
C GLN A 206 11.41 13.94 -9.41
N GLU A 207 10.66 14.29 -8.37
CA GLU A 207 11.11 15.16 -7.28
C GLU A 207 11.53 14.36 -6.04
N GLU A 208 11.36 13.03 -6.06
CA GLU A 208 11.61 12.12 -4.92
C GLU A 208 10.82 12.52 -3.65
N LEU A 209 9.60 13.04 -3.84
CA LEU A 209 8.70 13.43 -2.77
C LEU A 209 7.53 12.44 -2.65
N PRO A 210 7.01 12.20 -1.43
CA PRO A 210 5.90 11.27 -1.24
C PRO A 210 4.62 11.77 -1.93
N LEU A 211 3.85 10.80 -2.42
CA LEU A 211 2.54 11.05 -2.99
C LEU A 211 1.53 11.44 -1.90
N GLN A 212 1.64 10.82 -0.75
CA GLN A 212 0.88 11.11 0.47
C GLN A 212 1.87 11.43 1.59
N ALA A 213 1.70 12.51 2.32
CA ALA A 213 2.68 12.98 3.27
C ALA A 213 2.05 13.53 4.56
N PRO A 214 2.64 13.26 5.74
CA PRO A 214 2.26 13.95 6.95
C PRO A 214 2.58 15.45 6.83
N LEU A 215 1.80 16.29 7.49
CA LEU A 215 1.94 17.76 7.42
C LEU A 215 3.34 18.24 7.84
N CYS A 216 3.95 17.57 8.80
CA CYS A 216 5.30 17.92 9.31
C CYS A 216 6.42 17.79 8.26
N LEU A 217 6.17 17.16 7.11
CA LEU A 217 7.16 17.13 6.02
C LEU A 217 7.32 18.51 5.36
N TYR A 218 6.23 19.29 5.31
CA TYR A 218 6.20 20.55 4.57
C TYR A 218 6.08 21.78 5.47
N TYR A 219 5.62 21.62 6.71
CA TYR A 219 5.38 22.71 7.64
C TYR A 219 6.19 22.53 8.92
N ASP A 220 7.07 23.49 9.23
CA ASP A 220 7.78 23.57 10.49
C ASP A 220 6.87 24.32 11.52
N ASP A 221 5.81 23.66 11.93
CA ASP A 221 4.82 24.20 12.82
C ASP A 221 4.64 23.28 14.04
N ARG A 222 4.90 23.82 15.24
CA ARG A 222 4.83 23.08 16.51
C ARG A 222 3.42 22.67 16.92
N GLN A 223 2.39 23.21 16.28
CA GLN A 223 1.01 22.81 16.51
C GLN A 223 0.62 21.54 15.75
N ILE A 224 1.42 21.13 14.76
CA ILE A 224 1.24 19.86 14.06
C ILE A 224 1.64 18.74 15.00
N HIS A 225 0.68 17.89 15.35
CA HIS A 225 0.92 16.76 16.22
C HIS A 225 1.21 15.50 15.39
N PRO A 226 2.11 14.60 15.84
CA PRO A 226 2.38 13.34 15.11
C PRO A 226 1.15 12.44 14.96
N ASP A 227 0.16 12.58 15.84
CA ASP A 227 -1.09 11.81 15.84
C ASP A 227 -2.23 12.51 15.09
N ASP A 228 -1.97 13.62 14.38
CA ASP A 228 -2.98 14.27 13.56
C ASP A 228 -3.45 13.34 12.44
N PRO A 229 -4.78 13.19 12.27
CA PRO A 229 -5.32 12.39 11.17
C PRO A 229 -5.23 13.10 9.82
N ALA A 230 -4.68 14.33 9.80
CA ALA A 230 -4.53 15.16 8.62
C ALA A 230 -3.21 14.89 7.91
N PHE A 231 -3.27 14.86 6.59
CA PHE A 231 -2.12 14.65 5.71
C PHE A 231 -2.34 15.36 4.37
N LEU A 232 -1.28 15.49 3.60
CA LEU A 232 -1.37 16.00 2.23
C LEU A 232 -1.35 14.84 1.23
N LEU A 233 -2.23 14.90 0.24
CA LEU A 233 -2.10 14.18 -1.02
C LEU A 233 -1.48 15.15 -2.04
N GLY A 234 -0.27 14.84 -2.47
CA GLY A 234 0.55 15.83 -3.18
C GLY A 234 0.92 17.01 -2.29
N ARG A 235 0.81 18.22 -2.83
CA ARG A 235 1.06 19.47 -2.09
C ARG A 235 -0.18 20.35 -1.94
N ASP A 236 -1.22 20.04 -2.69
CA ASP A 236 -2.32 20.98 -2.88
C ASP A 236 -3.62 20.50 -2.21
N LEU A 237 -3.69 19.24 -1.77
CA LEU A 237 -4.89 18.67 -1.19
C LEU A 237 -4.63 18.16 0.22
N LEU A 238 -5.20 18.84 1.22
CA LEU A 238 -5.23 18.38 2.60
C LEU A 238 -6.43 17.46 2.80
N ALA A 239 -6.18 16.27 3.31
CA ALA A 239 -7.19 15.31 3.70
C ALA A 239 -7.08 15.03 5.20
N ALA A 240 -8.22 14.79 5.85
CA ALA A 240 -8.28 14.33 7.22
C ALA A 240 -9.38 13.28 7.34
N CYS A 241 -9.06 12.18 8.00
CA CYS A 241 -9.95 11.02 8.07
C CYS A 241 -10.35 10.75 9.52
N VAL A 242 -11.61 10.35 9.71
CA VAL A 242 -12.07 9.86 11.02
C VAL A 242 -11.53 8.45 11.22
N LEU A 243 -10.71 8.27 12.24
CA LEU A 243 -10.01 7.01 12.55
C LEU A 243 -10.56 6.30 13.78
N ASP A 244 -11.57 6.85 14.43
CA ASP A 244 -12.18 6.31 15.65
C ASP A 244 -13.65 5.99 15.46
N GLN A 245 -14.13 5.01 16.22
CA GLN A 245 -15.51 4.58 16.19
C GLN A 245 -16.45 5.60 16.81
N GLY A 246 -17.60 5.83 16.20
CA GLY A 246 -18.68 6.67 16.73
C GLY A 246 -18.38 8.16 16.72
N ILE A 247 -17.30 8.58 16.05
CA ILE A 247 -16.93 9.99 15.89
C ILE A 247 -17.55 10.52 14.59
N GLU A 248 -18.30 11.59 14.69
CA GLU A 248 -18.96 12.25 13.54
C GLU A 248 -18.13 13.42 13.00
N ASP A 249 -17.50 14.18 13.88
CA ASP A 249 -16.72 15.37 13.56
C ASP A 249 -15.30 15.26 14.10
N ILE A 250 -14.35 15.79 13.35
CA ILE A 250 -12.95 15.95 13.78
C ILE A 250 -12.51 17.40 13.61
N GLU A 251 -11.72 17.89 14.53
CA GLU A 251 -11.03 19.15 14.39
C GLU A 251 -9.77 18.95 13.54
N VAL A 252 -9.59 19.84 12.56
CA VAL A 252 -8.45 19.78 11.65
C VAL A 252 -7.65 21.08 11.79
N TYR A 253 -6.40 20.95 12.19
CA TYR A 253 -5.47 22.06 12.20
C TYR A 253 -5.04 22.39 10.76
N LEU A 254 -5.16 23.66 10.39
CA LEU A 254 -4.69 24.16 9.09
C LEU A 254 -3.37 24.91 9.29
N PRO A 255 -2.24 24.41 8.76
CA PRO A 255 -0.95 25.07 8.91
C PRO A 255 -0.97 26.52 8.42
N SER A 256 -0.31 27.39 9.17
CA SER A 256 -0.21 28.81 8.84
C SER A 256 0.70 29.07 7.63
N GLY A 257 0.51 30.22 6.98
CA GLY A 257 1.31 30.64 5.83
C GLY A 257 0.71 30.30 4.48
N GLU A 258 -0.38 29.55 4.46
CA GLU A 258 -1.14 29.18 3.27
C GLU A 258 -2.59 29.70 3.37
N ILE A 259 -3.27 29.75 2.24
CA ILE A 259 -4.70 30.01 2.18
C ILE A 259 -5.40 28.70 1.84
N TRP A 260 -6.24 28.22 2.75
CA TRP A 260 -6.94 26.94 2.59
C TRP A 260 -8.36 27.19 2.06
N TYR A 261 -8.78 26.35 1.16
CA TYR A 261 -10.11 26.38 0.59
C TYR A 261 -10.84 25.06 0.85
N LYS A 262 -12.09 25.18 1.32
CA LYS A 262 -13.03 24.06 1.36
C LYS A 262 -14.34 24.54 0.77
N ASP A 263 -14.78 23.90 -0.29
CA ASP A 263 -15.89 24.37 -1.11
C ASP A 263 -15.63 25.82 -1.59
N ASP A 264 -16.56 26.74 -1.35
CA ASP A 264 -16.43 28.16 -1.71
C ASP A 264 -15.90 29.03 -0.53
N ARG A 265 -15.39 28.43 0.53
CA ARG A 265 -14.89 29.12 1.72
C ARG A 265 -13.38 29.13 1.79
N CYS A 266 -12.85 30.27 2.22
CA CYS A 266 -11.43 30.51 2.46
C CYS A 266 -11.17 30.51 3.98
N TYR A 267 -10.08 29.88 4.41
CA TYR A 267 -9.65 29.76 5.81
C TYR A 267 -8.22 30.25 5.97
#